data_5136dae6e9a2f06097b73aa0bae4ab8d
#
_entry.id   5136dae6e9a2f06097b73aa0bae4ab8d
#
_cell.length_a   1.000
_cell.length_b   1.000
_cell.length_c   1.000
_cell.angle_alpha   90.00
_cell.angle_beta   90.00
_cell.angle_gamma   90.00
#
_symmetry.space_group_name_H-M   'P 1'
#
loop_
_entity.id
_entity.type
_entity.pdbx_description
1 polymer ?
#
loop_
_entity_poly.entity_id
_entity_poly.type
_entity_poly.pdbx_seq_one_letter_code
_entity_poly.pdbx_strand_id
1 'polypeptide(L)'
;MNRLTLSEQFFRDQASAAASGGLSTVLNRFSLLARMLASEIMRAGFVGKLGYTGDTNVQDEDVRALDVISNDTMLQVFENMPMVCGVASEEMADVHVLPGGESGKYIITVDPLDGSGNVDVAGQMGTIFGVYRRRSTAGVPTLADFLQPGRDLVAAGYVLYGPCTMLVYSAGGPVNGFTLDRSIGTFFLTHPDIKIPEGEGSYSVNEANEAKWDDKTKAMVRAFRTQQTKCGKRAARYAGALVGDFHRTLLKGGIYMYPGEVKKPEGKLRLLYENAPLAFLCERAGGAATDGRQRILDVVPTKLHERTPLYLGSKGDVAEVAQLLA
;
A
#
# COMPACT_ATOMS: atom_id res chain seq x y z
N MET A 1 -6.57 -19.60 -23.99
CA MET A 1 -5.64 -18.89 -23.09
C MET A 1 -5.61 -19.63 -21.78
N ASN A 2 -4.43 -20.10 -21.38
CA ASN A 2 -4.27 -20.71 -20.05
C ASN A 2 -4.30 -19.55 -19.02
N ARG A 3 -5.41 -19.40 -18.30
CA ARG A 3 -5.60 -18.30 -17.33
C ARG A 3 -5.10 -18.78 -15.98
N LEU A 4 -3.86 -18.41 -15.64
CA LEU A 4 -3.28 -18.70 -14.33
C LEU A 4 -4.07 -17.98 -13.23
N THR A 5 -4.53 -18.73 -12.24
CA THR A 5 -5.22 -18.17 -11.08
C THR A 5 -4.22 -17.69 -10.02
N LEU A 6 -4.68 -16.81 -9.14
CA LEU A 6 -3.88 -16.32 -8.00
C LEU A 6 -3.42 -17.48 -7.10
N SER A 7 -4.29 -18.46 -6.85
CA SER A 7 -3.95 -19.62 -6.03
C SER A 7 -2.86 -20.49 -6.68
N GLU A 8 -2.92 -20.70 -8.00
CA GLU A 8 -1.86 -21.41 -8.74
C GLU A 8 -0.53 -20.64 -8.70
N GLN A 9 -0.57 -19.31 -8.75
CA GLN A 9 0.65 -18.51 -8.59
C GLN A 9 1.24 -18.66 -7.19
N PHE A 10 0.43 -18.65 -6.14
CA PHE A 10 0.93 -18.89 -4.77
C PHE A 10 1.63 -20.25 -4.63
N PHE A 11 1.11 -21.30 -5.28
CA PHE A 11 1.80 -22.60 -5.32
C PHE A 11 3.15 -22.55 -6.05
N ARG A 12 3.24 -21.80 -7.15
CA ARG A 12 4.51 -21.61 -7.88
C ARG A 12 5.54 -20.86 -7.05
N ASP A 13 5.13 -19.76 -6.41
CA ASP A 13 6.00 -18.97 -5.53
C ASP A 13 6.52 -19.80 -4.37
N GLN A 14 5.66 -20.63 -3.77
CA GLN A 14 6.03 -21.56 -2.70
C GLN A 14 7.06 -22.60 -3.16
N ALA A 15 6.86 -23.19 -4.32
CA ALA A 15 7.77 -24.21 -4.87
C ALA A 15 9.16 -23.61 -5.16
N SER A 16 9.22 -22.38 -5.65
CA SER A 16 10.47 -21.68 -5.97
C SER A 16 11.27 -21.26 -4.73
N ALA A 17 10.60 -20.99 -3.61
CA ALA A 17 11.21 -20.46 -2.38
C ALA A 17 11.56 -21.55 -1.34
N ALA A 18 11.33 -22.85 -1.61
CA ALA A 18 11.40 -23.94 -0.63
C ALA A 18 10.64 -23.62 0.68
N ALA A 19 9.52 -22.91 0.57
CA ALA A 19 8.80 -22.34 1.69
C ALA A 19 7.77 -23.32 2.28
N SER A 20 7.48 -23.20 3.57
CA SER A 20 6.60 -24.12 4.33
C SER A 20 5.09 -23.95 4.04
N GLY A 21 4.67 -23.21 3.00
CA GLY A 21 3.26 -22.97 2.68
C GLY A 21 2.56 -21.90 3.53
N GLY A 22 3.16 -21.49 4.63
CA GLY A 22 2.55 -20.54 5.55
C GLY A 22 2.29 -19.15 4.93
N LEU A 23 3.23 -18.65 4.16
CA LEU A 23 3.08 -17.35 3.49
C LEU A 23 1.98 -17.39 2.43
N SER A 24 1.90 -18.45 1.63
CA SER A 24 0.83 -18.63 0.63
C SER A 24 -0.55 -18.68 1.29
N THR A 25 -0.65 -19.27 2.48
CA THR A 25 -1.90 -19.28 3.26
C THR A 25 -2.28 -17.88 3.73
N VAL A 26 -1.32 -17.08 4.20
CA VAL A 26 -1.55 -15.66 4.56
C VAL A 26 -2.01 -14.85 3.35
N LEU A 27 -1.34 -14.99 2.20
CA LEU A 27 -1.69 -14.28 0.97
C LEU A 27 -3.08 -14.68 0.43
N ASN A 28 -3.50 -15.94 0.60
CA ASN A 28 -4.86 -16.37 0.28
C ASN A 28 -5.93 -15.65 1.13
N ARG A 29 -5.62 -15.29 2.39
CA ARG A 29 -6.56 -14.51 3.22
C ARG A 29 -6.73 -13.09 2.69
N PHE A 30 -5.67 -12.46 2.17
CA PHE A 30 -5.83 -11.17 1.48
C PHE A 30 -6.69 -11.28 0.23
N SER A 31 -6.62 -12.40 -0.51
CA SER A 31 -7.53 -12.65 -1.63
C SER A 31 -9.00 -12.78 -1.19
N LEU A 32 -9.26 -13.38 -0.02
CA LEU A 32 -10.60 -13.44 0.56
C LEU A 32 -11.07 -12.04 0.99
N LEU A 33 -10.24 -11.32 1.74
CA LEU A 33 -10.50 -9.93 2.17
C LEU A 33 -10.86 -9.05 0.96
N ALA A 34 -10.06 -9.11 -0.11
CA ALA A 34 -10.28 -8.36 -1.33
C ALA A 34 -11.65 -8.59 -1.96
N ARG A 35 -12.13 -9.84 -1.97
CA ARG A 35 -13.46 -10.20 -2.50
C ARG A 35 -14.59 -9.69 -1.60
N MET A 36 -14.42 -9.80 -0.28
CA MET A 36 -15.41 -9.32 0.68
C MET A 36 -15.54 -7.80 0.59
N LEU A 37 -14.42 -7.07 0.65
CA LEU A 37 -14.44 -5.61 0.57
C LEU A 37 -14.91 -5.10 -0.80
N ALA A 38 -14.51 -5.76 -1.90
CA ALA A 38 -15.05 -5.41 -3.22
C ALA A 38 -16.58 -5.52 -3.29
N SER A 39 -17.17 -6.50 -2.60
CA SER A 39 -18.63 -6.66 -2.50
C SER A 39 -19.26 -5.56 -1.63
N GLU A 40 -18.66 -5.25 -0.46
CA GLU A 40 -19.15 -4.22 0.45
C GLU A 40 -19.11 -2.83 -0.19
N ILE A 41 -17.98 -2.47 -0.80
CA ILE A 41 -17.79 -1.17 -1.48
C ILE A 41 -18.82 -0.99 -2.61
N MET A 42 -19.03 -2.00 -3.45
CA MET A 42 -20.02 -1.93 -4.54
C MET A 42 -21.45 -1.73 -4.05
N ARG A 43 -21.77 -2.20 -2.86
CA ARG A 43 -23.11 -2.14 -2.29
C ARG A 43 -23.31 -0.97 -1.34
N ALA A 44 -22.24 -0.24 -0.99
CA ALA A 44 -22.26 0.79 0.05
C ALA A 44 -23.39 1.82 -0.15
N GLY A 45 -23.60 2.31 -1.38
CA GLY A 45 -24.68 3.24 -1.71
C GLY A 45 -26.08 2.67 -1.58
N PHE A 46 -26.26 1.35 -1.77
CA PHE A 46 -27.57 0.70 -1.65
C PHE A 46 -27.98 0.43 -0.20
N VAL A 47 -27.00 0.27 0.70
CA VAL A 47 -27.23 -0.14 2.08
C VAL A 47 -26.99 0.98 3.10
N GLY A 48 -26.83 2.22 2.63
CA GLY A 48 -26.66 3.39 3.50
C GLY A 48 -25.31 3.44 4.24
N LYS A 49 -24.25 2.83 3.68
CA LYS A 49 -22.91 2.78 4.26
C LYS A 49 -21.98 3.86 3.70
N LEU A 50 -22.55 4.90 3.09
CA LEU A 50 -21.82 6.11 2.66
C LEU A 50 -21.79 7.13 3.79
N GLY A 51 -20.75 7.98 3.78
CA GLY A 51 -20.63 9.09 4.72
C GLY A 51 -19.88 8.76 6.00
N TYR A 52 -19.85 9.74 6.89
CA TYR A 52 -19.11 9.71 8.15
C TYR A 52 -19.96 9.09 9.26
N THR A 53 -19.31 8.42 10.23
CA THR A 53 -19.96 7.89 11.44
C THR A 53 -20.28 8.99 12.46
N GLY A 54 -19.57 10.10 12.41
CA GLY A 54 -19.57 11.17 13.41
C GLY A 54 -18.48 11.01 14.48
N ASP A 55 -17.67 9.95 14.39
CA ASP A 55 -16.54 9.70 15.27
C ASP A 55 -15.23 10.15 14.60
N THR A 56 -14.16 10.27 15.40
CA THR A 56 -12.78 10.45 14.93
C THR A 56 -11.95 9.21 15.28
N ASN A 57 -10.99 8.85 14.41
CA ASN A 57 -10.07 7.75 14.69
C ASN A 57 -8.93 8.18 15.61
N VAL A 58 -8.04 7.25 15.92
CA VAL A 58 -6.86 7.44 16.79
C VAL A 58 -5.85 8.47 16.25
N GLN A 59 -6.08 9.01 15.05
CA GLN A 59 -5.23 9.98 14.36
C GLN A 59 -5.92 11.33 14.15
N ASP A 60 -7.06 11.56 14.84
CA ASP A 60 -7.90 12.77 14.72
C ASP A 60 -8.47 12.97 13.29
N GLU A 61 -8.72 11.88 12.56
CA GLU A 61 -9.36 11.90 11.24
C GLU A 61 -10.81 11.44 11.36
N ASP A 62 -11.72 12.06 10.58
CA ASP A 62 -13.13 11.69 10.56
C ASP A 62 -13.34 10.28 10.01
N VAL A 63 -13.95 9.40 10.79
CA VAL A 63 -14.17 7.98 10.46
C VAL A 63 -15.37 7.82 9.54
N ARG A 64 -15.20 7.05 8.49
CA ARG A 64 -16.28 6.63 7.60
C ARG A 64 -16.78 5.25 7.97
N ALA A 65 -18.04 4.98 7.67
CA ALA A 65 -18.63 3.66 7.92
C ALA A 65 -17.86 2.53 7.23
N LEU A 66 -17.28 2.78 6.05
CA LEU A 66 -16.47 1.78 5.33
C LEU A 66 -15.09 1.54 5.97
N ASP A 67 -14.48 2.52 6.65
CA ASP A 67 -13.22 2.31 7.37
C ASP A 67 -13.43 1.29 8.49
N VAL A 68 -14.49 1.45 9.30
CA VAL A 68 -14.87 0.50 10.35
C VAL A 68 -15.14 -0.89 9.77
N ILE A 69 -15.98 -0.98 8.74
CA ILE A 69 -16.32 -2.25 8.09
C ILE A 69 -15.08 -2.94 7.50
N SER A 70 -14.18 -2.18 6.89
CA SER A 70 -12.97 -2.73 6.28
C SER A 70 -12.02 -3.27 7.34
N ASN A 71 -11.84 -2.55 8.45
CA ASN A 71 -11.02 -2.99 9.57
C ASN A 71 -11.61 -4.23 10.25
N ASP A 72 -12.91 -4.23 10.56
CA ASP A 72 -13.59 -5.38 11.18
C ASP A 72 -13.56 -6.62 10.26
N THR A 73 -13.81 -6.44 8.97
CA THR A 73 -13.72 -7.53 7.97
C THR A 73 -12.29 -8.09 7.91
N MET A 74 -11.28 -7.24 7.95
CA MET A 74 -9.88 -7.64 7.97
C MET A 74 -9.58 -8.47 9.23
N LEU A 75 -9.98 -8.03 10.41
CA LEU A 75 -9.79 -8.77 11.65
C LEU A 75 -10.47 -10.15 11.60
N GLN A 76 -11.73 -10.23 11.17
CA GLN A 76 -12.48 -11.48 11.01
C GLN A 76 -11.77 -12.47 10.06
N VAL A 77 -11.22 -11.97 8.95
CA VAL A 77 -10.50 -12.81 7.97
C VAL A 77 -9.25 -13.44 8.57
N PHE A 78 -8.58 -12.76 9.50
CA PHE A 78 -7.33 -13.22 10.10
C PHE A 78 -7.48 -13.85 11.49
N GLU A 79 -8.63 -13.73 12.16
CA GLU A 79 -8.85 -14.14 13.55
C GLU A 79 -8.44 -15.59 13.86
N ASN A 80 -8.72 -16.53 12.95
CA ASN A 80 -8.43 -17.94 13.14
C ASN A 80 -7.23 -18.38 12.30
N MET A 81 -6.12 -17.63 12.38
CA MET A 81 -4.96 -17.87 11.55
C MET A 81 -3.69 -18.10 12.36
N PRO A 82 -3.40 -19.34 12.78
CA PRO A 82 -2.30 -19.62 13.72
C PRO A 82 -0.90 -19.28 13.18
N MET A 83 -0.79 -18.97 11.87
CA MET A 83 0.48 -18.55 11.28
C MET A 83 0.78 -17.07 11.46
N VAL A 84 -0.24 -16.24 11.79
CA VAL A 84 -0.13 -14.81 12.04
C VAL A 84 -0.26 -14.56 13.52
N CYS A 85 0.73 -13.92 14.12
CA CYS A 85 0.70 -13.62 15.54
C CYS A 85 0.00 -12.31 15.87
N GLY A 86 -0.12 -11.39 14.91
CA GLY A 86 -0.81 -10.13 15.13
C GLY A 86 -0.85 -9.24 13.89
N VAL A 87 -1.65 -8.21 14.01
CA VAL A 87 -1.93 -7.21 12.97
C VAL A 87 -1.69 -5.80 13.52
N ALA A 88 -1.04 -4.96 12.74
CA ALA A 88 -1.00 -3.52 12.91
C ALA A 88 -1.84 -2.87 11.80
N SER A 89 -2.91 -2.22 12.17
CA SER A 89 -3.81 -1.51 11.26
C SER A 89 -3.71 0.00 11.44
N GLU A 90 -3.93 0.74 10.38
CA GLU A 90 -4.06 2.20 10.43
C GLU A 90 -5.16 2.64 11.37
N GLU A 91 -6.28 1.89 11.43
CA GLU A 91 -7.49 2.20 12.16
C GLU A 91 -7.44 1.82 13.66
N MET A 92 -6.35 1.18 14.11
CA MET A 92 -6.21 0.73 15.50
C MET A 92 -5.08 1.45 16.22
N ALA A 93 -5.31 1.87 17.47
CA ALA A 93 -4.30 2.58 18.29
C ALA A 93 -3.06 1.73 18.57
N ASP A 94 -3.26 0.43 18.79
CA ASP A 94 -2.25 -0.53 19.19
C ASP A 94 -2.25 -1.75 18.27
N VAL A 95 -1.20 -2.55 18.36
CA VAL A 95 -1.11 -3.84 17.66
C VAL A 95 -2.17 -4.80 18.20
N HIS A 96 -2.85 -5.49 17.32
CA HIS A 96 -3.85 -6.51 17.67
C HIS A 96 -3.21 -7.89 17.63
N VAL A 97 -3.08 -8.52 18.80
CA VAL A 97 -2.60 -9.90 18.91
C VAL A 97 -3.73 -10.86 18.57
N LEU A 98 -3.51 -11.74 17.60
CA LEU A 98 -4.55 -12.68 17.18
C LEU A 98 -4.69 -13.86 18.16
N PRO A 99 -5.91 -14.31 18.49
CA PRO A 99 -6.14 -15.47 19.32
C PRO A 99 -5.43 -16.73 18.77
N GLY A 100 -4.66 -17.43 19.61
CA GLY A 100 -3.89 -18.61 19.19
C GLY A 100 -2.69 -18.31 18.30
N GLY A 101 -2.35 -17.02 18.13
CA GLY A 101 -1.22 -16.57 17.30
C GLY A 101 0.14 -16.52 18.01
N GLU A 102 0.25 -16.95 19.28
CA GLU A 102 1.50 -16.86 20.07
C GLU A 102 2.68 -17.59 19.43
N SER A 103 2.41 -18.62 18.65
CA SER A 103 3.41 -19.35 17.86
C SER A 103 3.48 -18.92 16.40
N GLY A 104 2.71 -17.91 16.01
CA GLY A 104 2.65 -17.38 14.64
C GLY A 104 4.00 -16.84 14.17
N LYS A 105 4.34 -17.13 12.91
CA LYS A 105 5.62 -16.74 12.30
C LYS A 105 5.56 -15.41 11.56
N TYR A 106 4.36 -14.88 11.34
CA TYR A 106 4.14 -13.67 10.56
C TYR A 106 3.41 -12.61 11.36
N ILE A 107 3.71 -11.38 11.04
CA ILE A 107 2.95 -10.20 11.41
C ILE A 107 2.45 -9.51 10.15
N ILE A 108 1.32 -8.84 10.27
CA ILE A 108 0.69 -8.09 9.17
C ILE A 108 0.66 -6.61 9.54
N THR A 109 1.00 -5.78 8.57
CA THR A 109 0.76 -4.33 8.59
C THR A 109 -0.22 -4.00 7.49
N VAL A 110 -1.28 -3.23 7.77
CA VAL A 110 -2.37 -3.02 6.81
C VAL A 110 -2.98 -1.63 6.96
N ASP A 111 -3.24 -1.00 5.82
CA ASP A 111 -4.25 0.03 5.65
C ASP A 111 -5.47 -0.67 5.03
N PRO A 112 -6.56 -0.86 5.80
CA PRO A 112 -7.71 -1.61 5.31
C PRO A 112 -8.43 -0.94 4.14
N LEU A 113 -8.45 0.40 4.09
CA LEU A 113 -9.14 1.15 3.04
C LEU A 113 -8.51 2.53 2.76
N ASP A 114 -7.37 2.55 2.07
CA ASP A 114 -6.79 3.78 1.51
C ASP A 114 -7.77 4.49 0.59
N GLY A 115 -7.85 5.80 0.75
CA GLY A 115 -8.67 6.65 -0.09
C GLY A 115 -10.17 6.56 0.18
N SER A 116 -10.59 6.21 1.39
CA SER A 116 -12.00 6.15 1.82
C SER A 116 -12.77 7.45 1.54
N GLY A 117 -12.09 8.60 1.50
CA GLY A 117 -12.64 9.87 1.05
C GLY A 117 -13.27 9.87 -0.34
N ASN A 118 -12.91 8.91 -1.18
CA ASN A 118 -13.42 8.79 -2.54
C ASN A 118 -14.70 7.95 -2.66
N VAL A 119 -15.20 7.34 -1.57
CA VAL A 119 -16.39 6.46 -1.62
C VAL A 119 -17.63 7.20 -2.10
N ASP A 120 -17.84 8.43 -1.61
CA ASP A 120 -19.04 9.23 -1.88
C ASP A 120 -19.12 9.71 -3.33
N VAL A 121 -17.99 9.69 -4.04
CA VAL A 121 -17.89 10.09 -5.44
C VAL A 121 -17.56 8.91 -6.36
N ALA A 122 -17.69 7.68 -5.87
CA ALA A 122 -17.37 6.44 -6.58
C ALA A 122 -15.95 6.43 -7.19
N GLY A 123 -15.01 7.05 -6.49
CA GLY A 123 -13.60 7.11 -6.87
C GLY A 123 -12.84 5.84 -6.53
N GLN A 124 -11.55 5.83 -6.87
CA GLN A 124 -10.67 4.71 -6.56
C GLN A 124 -10.34 4.65 -5.07
N MET A 125 -10.30 3.45 -4.53
CA MET A 125 -9.91 3.12 -3.16
C MET A 125 -9.10 1.83 -3.17
N GLY A 126 -8.45 1.48 -2.06
CA GLY A 126 -7.78 0.19 -1.99
C GLY A 126 -7.39 -0.24 -0.59
N THR A 127 -6.93 -1.48 -0.48
CA THR A 127 -6.30 -2.04 0.71
C THR A 127 -4.80 -2.14 0.45
N ILE A 128 -3.96 -1.71 1.38
CA ILE A 128 -2.49 -1.84 1.27
C ILE A 128 -2.02 -2.76 2.39
N PHE A 129 -1.11 -3.70 2.11
CA PHE A 129 -0.62 -4.62 3.13
C PHE A 129 0.86 -4.96 2.98
N GLY A 130 1.49 -5.21 4.14
CA GLY A 130 2.82 -5.77 4.27
C GLY A 130 2.81 -7.01 5.17
N VAL A 131 3.68 -7.96 4.89
CA VAL A 131 3.88 -9.16 5.70
C VAL A 131 5.35 -9.23 6.09
N TYR A 132 5.61 -9.32 7.40
CA TYR A 132 6.95 -9.51 7.95
C TYR A 132 7.06 -10.85 8.66
N ARG A 133 8.29 -11.33 8.83
CA ARG A 133 8.56 -12.38 9.82
C ARG A 133 8.59 -11.79 11.20
N ARG A 134 7.96 -12.49 12.15
CA ARG A 134 8.10 -12.16 13.56
C ARG A 134 9.57 -12.28 13.99
N ARG A 135 10.05 -11.33 14.78
CA ARG A 135 11.43 -11.31 15.30
C ARG A 135 11.57 -12.10 16.60
N SER A 136 10.64 -11.96 17.54
CA SER A 136 10.65 -12.75 18.77
C SER A 136 10.30 -14.21 18.47
N THR A 137 10.92 -15.14 19.20
CA THR A 137 10.82 -16.59 18.92
C THR A 137 9.75 -17.26 19.78
N ALA A 138 9.25 -16.62 20.83
CA ALA A 138 8.26 -17.18 21.74
C ALA A 138 7.48 -16.07 22.48
N GLY A 139 6.38 -16.44 23.13
CA GLY A 139 5.53 -15.56 23.92
C GLY A 139 4.57 -14.71 23.07
N VAL A 140 3.88 -13.78 23.71
CA VAL A 140 2.98 -12.85 23.04
C VAL A 140 3.78 -11.85 22.21
N PRO A 141 3.43 -11.56 20.95
CA PRO A 141 4.12 -10.54 20.17
C PRO A 141 3.96 -9.16 20.82
N THR A 142 5.00 -8.35 20.71
CA THR A 142 5.03 -7.00 21.26
C THR A 142 5.18 -5.98 20.12
N LEU A 143 4.98 -4.69 20.41
CA LEU A 143 5.19 -3.62 19.43
C LEU A 143 6.56 -3.72 18.74
N ALA A 144 7.62 -4.14 19.45
CA ALA A 144 8.96 -4.30 18.89
C ALA A 144 9.02 -5.33 17.72
N ASP A 145 8.12 -6.31 17.69
CA ASP A 145 8.02 -7.26 16.57
C ASP A 145 7.51 -6.59 15.30
N PHE A 146 6.73 -5.51 15.41
CA PHE A 146 6.13 -4.78 14.29
C PHE A 146 7.01 -3.64 13.79
N LEU A 147 7.84 -3.05 14.65
CA LEU A 147 8.71 -1.93 14.28
C LEU A 147 9.92 -2.42 13.47
N GLN A 148 9.65 -2.86 12.23
CA GLN A 148 10.65 -3.37 11.30
C GLN A 148 10.78 -2.45 10.08
N PRO A 149 12.00 -2.24 9.54
CA PRO A 149 12.18 -1.50 8.30
C PRO A 149 11.60 -2.26 7.11
N GLY A 150 11.18 -1.52 6.09
CA GLY A 150 10.53 -2.11 4.90
C GLY A 150 11.38 -3.14 4.15
N ARG A 151 12.71 -3.09 4.26
CA ARG A 151 13.60 -4.11 3.67
C ARG A 151 13.42 -5.51 4.24
N ASP A 152 12.81 -5.64 5.43
CA ASP A 152 12.55 -6.93 6.09
C ASP A 152 11.18 -7.54 5.67
N LEU A 153 10.41 -6.86 4.82
CA LEU A 153 9.18 -7.39 4.23
C LEU A 153 9.47 -8.70 3.47
N VAL A 154 8.68 -9.73 3.75
CA VAL A 154 8.72 -11.00 3.02
C VAL A 154 7.68 -11.04 1.91
N ALA A 155 6.63 -10.24 2.02
CA ALA A 155 5.66 -9.98 0.96
C ALA A 155 5.01 -8.61 1.18
N ALA A 156 4.58 -8.00 0.10
CA ALA A 156 3.71 -6.83 0.14
C ALA A 156 2.73 -6.86 -1.04
N GLY A 157 1.63 -6.16 -0.89
CA GLY A 157 0.63 -6.05 -1.95
C GLY A 157 -0.37 -4.95 -1.67
N TYR A 158 -1.21 -4.73 -2.65
CA TYR A 158 -2.40 -3.91 -2.52
C TYR A 158 -3.54 -4.47 -3.34
N VAL A 159 -4.75 -4.09 -2.96
CA VAL A 159 -5.96 -4.30 -3.75
C VAL A 159 -6.47 -2.95 -4.21
N LEU A 160 -6.73 -2.78 -5.49
CA LEU A 160 -7.38 -1.60 -6.04
C LEU A 160 -8.85 -1.91 -6.29
N TYR A 161 -9.72 -1.13 -5.69
CA TYR A 161 -11.17 -1.14 -5.93
C TYR A 161 -11.52 0.03 -6.87
N GLY A 162 -11.89 -0.29 -8.10
CA GLY A 162 -12.17 0.66 -9.16
C GLY A 162 -13.06 0.04 -10.24
N PRO A 163 -12.93 0.46 -11.51
CA PRO A 163 -13.68 -0.14 -12.63
C PRO A 163 -13.53 -1.66 -12.71
N CYS A 164 -12.35 -2.17 -12.37
CA CYS A 164 -12.12 -3.57 -12.02
C CYS A 164 -11.43 -3.66 -10.66
N THR A 165 -11.60 -4.80 -9.97
CA THR A 165 -10.86 -5.08 -8.74
C THR A 165 -9.57 -5.80 -9.11
N MET A 166 -8.42 -5.22 -8.72
CA MET A 166 -7.11 -5.81 -8.98
C MET A 166 -6.36 -6.05 -7.67
N LEU A 167 -5.75 -7.23 -7.54
CA LEU A 167 -4.80 -7.55 -6.49
C LEU A 167 -3.39 -7.59 -7.10
N VAL A 168 -2.50 -6.75 -6.58
CA VAL A 168 -1.10 -6.68 -7.02
C VAL A 168 -0.22 -7.04 -5.83
N TYR A 169 0.71 -7.98 -6.01
CA TYR A 169 1.61 -8.40 -4.94
C TYR A 169 2.97 -8.84 -5.44
N SER A 170 3.93 -8.93 -4.51
CA SER A 170 5.18 -9.67 -4.64
C SER A 170 5.48 -10.37 -3.31
N ALA A 171 5.93 -11.62 -3.40
CA ALA A 171 6.45 -12.42 -2.27
C ALA A 171 7.97 -12.66 -2.41
N GLY A 172 8.69 -11.59 -2.73
CA GLY A 172 10.13 -11.62 -2.94
C GLY A 172 10.57 -11.87 -4.39
N GLY A 173 9.67 -12.32 -5.27
CA GLY A 173 9.85 -12.48 -6.70
C GLY A 173 9.36 -11.28 -7.50
N PRO A 174 8.90 -11.49 -8.76
CA PRO A 174 8.32 -10.45 -9.60
C PRO A 174 7.04 -9.87 -8.99
N VAL A 175 6.71 -8.64 -9.41
CA VAL A 175 5.42 -8.02 -9.09
C VAL A 175 4.39 -8.50 -10.10
N ASN A 176 3.31 -9.12 -9.62
CA ASN A 176 2.26 -9.66 -10.47
C ASN A 176 0.91 -9.01 -10.14
N GLY A 177 0.13 -8.70 -11.17
CA GLY A 177 -1.22 -8.13 -11.05
C GLY A 177 -2.30 -9.10 -11.53
N PHE A 178 -3.33 -9.27 -10.69
CA PHE A 178 -4.45 -10.19 -10.91
C PHE A 178 -5.75 -9.41 -10.92
N THR A 179 -6.61 -9.69 -11.89
CA THR A 179 -7.94 -9.08 -11.99
C THR A 179 -9.01 -10.06 -11.51
N LEU A 180 -9.93 -9.57 -10.70
CA LEU A 180 -11.06 -10.35 -10.17
C LEU A 180 -12.12 -10.55 -11.27
N ASP A 181 -12.38 -11.79 -11.62
CA ASP A 181 -13.62 -12.18 -12.29
C ASP A 181 -14.72 -12.32 -11.22
N ARG A 182 -15.59 -11.32 -11.16
CA ARG A 182 -16.64 -11.26 -10.13
C ARG A 182 -17.71 -12.33 -10.32
N SER A 183 -17.88 -12.87 -11.53
CA SER A 183 -18.91 -13.88 -11.83
C SER A 183 -18.63 -15.21 -11.15
N ILE A 184 -17.35 -15.55 -10.96
CA ILE A 184 -16.89 -16.79 -10.31
C ILE A 184 -16.04 -16.56 -9.08
N GLY A 185 -15.81 -15.29 -8.69
CA GLY A 185 -15.05 -14.92 -7.50
C GLY A 185 -13.55 -15.29 -7.55
N THR A 186 -12.95 -15.31 -8.73
CA THR A 186 -11.58 -15.79 -8.93
C THR A 186 -10.69 -14.69 -9.51
N PHE A 187 -9.49 -14.53 -8.95
CA PHE A 187 -8.45 -13.66 -9.48
C PHE A 187 -7.62 -14.36 -10.55
N PHE A 188 -7.49 -13.77 -11.73
CA PHE A 188 -6.67 -14.25 -12.83
C PHE A 188 -5.48 -13.34 -13.10
N LEU A 189 -4.32 -13.92 -13.40
CA LEU A 189 -3.12 -13.19 -13.80
C LEU A 189 -3.39 -12.41 -15.10
N THR A 190 -3.34 -11.09 -15.00
CA THR A 190 -3.52 -10.18 -16.14
C THR A 190 -2.29 -9.33 -16.44
N HIS A 191 -1.46 -9.11 -15.42
CA HIS A 191 -0.25 -8.31 -15.52
C HIS A 191 0.94 -9.08 -14.89
N PRO A 192 1.57 -9.99 -15.66
CA PRO A 192 2.75 -10.72 -15.18
C PRO A 192 3.99 -9.83 -15.17
N ASP A 193 4.87 -10.01 -14.19
CA ASP A 193 6.19 -9.37 -14.07
C ASP A 193 6.18 -7.88 -14.40
N ILE A 194 5.34 -7.13 -13.67
CA ILE A 194 5.16 -5.69 -13.85
C ILE A 194 6.52 -4.99 -13.66
N LYS A 195 6.87 -4.14 -14.63
CA LYS A 195 8.02 -3.24 -14.56
C LYS A 195 7.55 -1.80 -14.75
N ILE A 196 8.06 -0.90 -13.91
CA ILE A 196 7.77 0.53 -14.05
C ILE A 196 8.51 1.07 -15.27
N PRO A 197 7.80 1.66 -16.25
CA PRO A 197 8.45 2.27 -17.41
C PRO A 197 9.33 3.46 -17.00
N GLU A 198 10.47 3.59 -17.68
CA GLU A 198 11.33 4.79 -17.59
C GLU A 198 11.03 5.74 -18.76
N GLY A 199 11.28 7.03 -18.57
CA GLY A 199 11.17 8.03 -19.64
C GLY A 199 9.75 8.50 -19.97
N GLU A 200 8.73 7.81 -19.50
CA GLU A 200 7.31 8.12 -19.72
C GLU A 200 6.56 8.31 -18.41
N GLY A 201 5.27 8.64 -18.48
CA GLY A 201 4.36 8.65 -17.33
C GLY A 201 3.85 10.02 -16.92
N SER A 202 3.46 10.09 -15.66
CA SER A 202 2.86 11.28 -15.05
C SER A 202 3.57 11.64 -13.75
N TYR A 203 3.42 12.89 -13.33
CA TYR A 203 3.63 13.23 -11.93
C TYR A 203 2.28 13.36 -11.22
N SER A 204 2.23 12.88 -10.00
CA SER A 204 1.04 12.91 -9.15
C SER A 204 1.41 13.58 -7.83
N VAL A 205 0.79 14.72 -7.54
CA VAL A 205 0.94 15.46 -6.29
C VAL A 205 -0.26 16.38 -6.09
N ASN A 206 -0.68 16.58 -4.84
CA ASN A 206 -1.73 17.57 -4.53
C ASN A 206 -1.14 18.98 -4.53
N GLU A 207 -1.14 19.65 -5.68
CA GLU A 207 -0.60 21.01 -5.81
C GLU A 207 -1.36 22.08 -4.98
N ALA A 208 -2.57 21.78 -4.52
CA ALA A 208 -3.30 22.67 -3.60
C ALA A 208 -2.57 22.88 -2.26
N ASN A 209 -1.62 22.00 -1.94
CA ASN A 209 -0.76 22.12 -0.76
C ASN A 209 0.46 23.03 -0.98
N GLU A 210 0.65 23.65 -2.15
CA GLU A 210 1.83 24.48 -2.48
C GLU A 210 2.16 25.51 -1.39
N ALA A 211 1.14 26.16 -0.82
CA ALA A 211 1.32 27.17 0.23
C ALA A 211 1.90 26.60 1.55
N LYS A 212 1.84 25.30 1.75
CA LYS A 212 2.33 24.63 2.96
C LYS A 212 3.78 24.11 2.82
N TRP A 213 4.32 24.09 1.61
CA TRP A 213 5.65 23.55 1.33
C TRP A 213 6.75 24.59 1.53
N ASP A 214 7.96 24.12 1.80
CA ASP A 214 9.16 24.94 1.75
C ASP A 214 9.54 25.31 0.30
N ASP A 215 10.50 26.22 0.15
CA ASP A 215 10.84 26.75 -1.17
C ASP A 215 11.53 25.69 -2.07
N LYS A 216 12.28 24.72 -1.51
CA LYS A 216 12.88 23.62 -2.27
C LYS A 216 11.79 22.72 -2.83
N THR A 217 10.82 22.32 -2.01
CA THR A 217 9.68 21.50 -2.41
C THR A 217 8.83 22.19 -3.49
N LYS A 218 8.56 23.48 -3.33
CA LYS A 218 7.86 24.30 -4.36
C LYS A 218 8.63 24.31 -5.68
N ALA A 219 9.95 24.54 -5.63
CA ALA A 219 10.80 24.56 -6.82
C ALA A 219 10.83 23.19 -7.51
N MET A 220 10.93 22.11 -6.75
CA MET A 220 10.92 20.73 -7.25
C MET A 220 9.59 20.42 -7.96
N VAL A 221 8.42 20.63 -7.33
CA VAL A 221 7.12 20.40 -7.96
C VAL A 221 6.94 21.30 -9.20
N ARG A 222 7.36 22.57 -9.13
CA ARG A 222 7.35 23.47 -10.27
C ARG A 222 8.17 22.96 -11.45
N ALA A 223 9.34 22.34 -11.22
CA ALA A 223 10.14 21.77 -12.28
C ALA A 223 9.39 20.67 -13.06
N PHE A 224 8.65 19.81 -12.37
CA PHE A 224 7.76 18.82 -13.01
C PHE A 224 6.61 19.49 -13.77
N ARG A 225 5.91 20.46 -13.16
CA ARG A 225 4.80 21.21 -13.76
C ARG A 225 5.22 21.94 -15.04
N THR A 226 6.38 22.58 -15.03
CA THR A 226 6.91 23.36 -16.16
C THR A 226 7.76 22.52 -17.13
N GLN A 227 7.85 21.20 -16.90
CA GLN A 227 8.57 20.24 -17.73
C GLN A 227 10.07 20.56 -17.86
N GLN A 228 10.66 21.06 -16.78
CA GLN A 228 12.09 21.43 -16.70
C GLN A 228 12.95 20.34 -16.02
N THR A 229 12.40 19.16 -15.78
CA THR A 229 13.13 18.01 -15.25
C THR A 229 13.95 17.32 -16.35
N LYS A 230 15.03 16.65 -15.97
CA LYS A 230 15.86 15.83 -16.89
C LYS A 230 15.12 14.56 -17.35
N CYS A 231 14.07 14.14 -16.63
CA CYS A 231 13.29 12.94 -16.92
C CYS A 231 12.31 13.10 -18.09
N GLY A 232 12.27 14.28 -18.71
CA GLY A 232 11.36 14.58 -19.82
C GLY A 232 9.98 15.03 -19.37
N LYS A 233 9.03 15.03 -20.32
CA LYS A 233 7.70 15.57 -20.09
C LYS A 233 6.85 14.63 -19.23
N ARG A 234 6.17 15.18 -18.23
CA ARG A 234 5.22 14.47 -17.36
C ARG A 234 3.87 15.17 -17.37
N ALA A 235 2.79 14.43 -17.57
CA ALA A 235 1.44 14.96 -17.44
C ALA A 235 1.01 14.93 -15.96
N ALA A 236 0.36 15.98 -15.47
CA ALA A 236 -0.23 15.97 -14.12
C ALA A 236 -1.39 14.97 -14.05
N ARG A 237 -1.37 14.11 -13.03
CA ARG A 237 -2.46 13.20 -12.70
C ARG A 237 -2.49 13.01 -11.19
N TYR A 238 -3.61 13.28 -10.56
CA TYR A 238 -3.80 13.11 -9.11
C TYR A 238 -5.22 12.61 -8.86
N ALA A 239 -5.35 11.38 -8.35
CA ALA A 239 -6.63 10.76 -8.06
C ALA A 239 -7.09 11.01 -6.62
N GLY A 240 -6.17 11.36 -5.72
CA GLY A 240 -6.47 11.61 -4.31
C GLY A 240 -6.63 10.33 -3.47
N ALA A 241 -6.21 9.18 -4.01
CA ALA A 241 -6.02 7.94 -3.28
C ALA A 241 -4.62 7.41 -3.59
N LEU A 242 -3.82 7.15 -2.56
CA LEU A 242 -2.43 6.72 -2.73
C LEU A 242 -2.33 5.46 -3.59
N VAL A 243 -3.16 4.47 -3.31
CA VAL A 243 -3.18 3.20 -4.06
C VAL A 243 -3.51 3.40 -5.54
N GLY A 244 -4.44 4.31 -5.87
CA GLY A 244 -4.84 4.60 -7.24
C GLY A 244 -3.75 5.32 -8.04
N ASP A 245 -3.15 6.33 -7.42
CA ASP A 245 -2.03 7.10 -7.99
C ASP A 245 -0.78 6.22 -8.15
N PHE A 246 -0.47 5.38 -7.15
CA PHE A 246 0.62 4.41 -7.23
C PHE A 246 0.38 3.36 -8.33
N HIS A 247 -0.83 2.79 -8.43
CA HIS A 247 -1.16 1.81 -9.45
C HIS A 247 -0.92 2.36 -10.86
N ARG A 248 -1.31 3.63 -11.10
CA ARG A 248 -1.02 4.30 -12.35
C ARG A 248 0.48 4.44 -12.60
N THR A 249 1.23 4.88 -11.58
CA THR A 249 2.70 5.04 -11.64
C THR A 249 3.38 3.70 -11.90
N LEU A 250 2.94 2.64 -11.25
CA LEU A 250 3.46 1.28 -11.43
C LEU A 250 3.32 0.78 -12.88
N LEU A 251 2.19 1.09 -13.54
CA LEU A 251 1.90 0.58 -14.89
C LEU A 251 2.34 1.53 -16.01
N LYS A 252 2.49 2.83 -15.75
CA LYS A 252 2.71 3.85 -16.78
C LYS A 252 3.97 4.67 -16.58
N GLY A 253 4.69 4.46 -15.48
CA GLY A 253 5.87 5.24 -15.14
C GLY A 253 5.56 6.63 -14.59
N GLY A 254 6.61 7.38 -14.34
CA GLY A 254 6.56 8.69 -13.71
C GLY A 254 6.70 8.61 -12.20
N ILE A 255 6.11 9.54 -11.46
CA ILE A 255 6.33 9.68 -10.03
C ILE A 255 5.04 10.07 -9.28
N TYR A 256 4.82 9.43 -8.13
CA TYR A 256 3.91 9.90 -7.09
C TYR A 256 4.71 10.62 -6.00
N MET A 257 4.20 11.75 -5.55
CA MET A 257 4.84 12.60 -4.55
C MET A 257 3.85 13.01 -3.46
N TYR A 258 4.24 12.80 -2.21
CA TYR A 258 3.55 13.33 -1.04
C TYR A 258 4.57 14.00 -0.11
N PRO A 259 4.92 15.27 -0.39
CA PRO A 259 5.91 16.01 0.39
C PRO A 259 5.48 16.25 1.83
N GLY A 260 6.46 16.42 2.73
CA GLY A 260 6.23 17.04 4.02
C GLY A 260 5.82 18.51 3.91
N GLU A 261 5.17 19.02 4.92
CA GLU A 261 4.78 20.42 5.03
C GLU A 261 5.72 21.16 6.02
N VAL A 262 5.88 22.45 5.91
CA VAL A 262 6.70 23.25 6.85
C VAL A 262 6.30 23.01 8.32
N LYS A 263 4.99 22.88 8.59
CA LYS A 263 4.46 22.62 9.93
C LYS A 263 4.39 21.14 10.30
N LYS A 264 4.49 20.23 9.32
CA LYS A 264 4.44 18.76 9.48
C LYS A 264 5.48 18.14 8.54
N PRO A 265 6.77 18.27 8.86
CA PRO A 265 7.85 17.80 7.98
C PRO A 265 7.86 16.28 7.80
N GLU A 266 7.26 15.53 8.75
CA GLU A 266 7.05 14.09 8.65
C GLU A 266 6.00 13.69 7.60
N GLY A 267 5.29 14.64 7.00
CA GLY A 267 4.24 14.36 6.03
C GLY A 267 2.96 13.78 6.64
N LYS A 268 2.14 13.16 5.80
CA LYS A 268 0.85 12.58 6.20
C LYS A 268 0.83 11.05 6.14
N LEU A 269 1.51 10.46 5.16
CA LEU A 269 1.46 9.03 4.89
C LEU A 269 2.20 8.22 5.96
N ARG A 270 1.72 7.01 6.25
CA ARG A 270 2.24 6.15 7.31
C ARG A 270 3.26 5.17 6.76
N LEU A 271 4.38 5.05 7.48
CA LEU A 271 5.51 4.25 7.05
C LEU A 271 5.16 2.76 6.95
N LEU A 272 4.56 2.19 8.00
CA LEU A 272 4.43 0.73 8.15
C LEU A 272 3.39 0.10 7.21
N TYR A 273 2.26 0.75 6.99
CA TYR A 273 1.15 0.12 6.24
C TYR A 273 0.88 0.74 4.87
N GLU A 274 1.49 1.89 4.55
CA GLU A 274 1.36 2.53 3.24
C GLU A 274 2.72 2.59 2.53
N ASN A 275 3.68 3.38 3.05
CA ASN A 275 4.91 3.71 2.34
C ASN A 275 5.84 2.51 2.15
N ALA A 276 6.06 1.69 3.19
CA ALA A 276 6.96 0.54 3.09
C ALA A 276 6.44 -0.57 2.16
N PRO A 277 5.15 -1.01 2.24
CA PRO A 277 4.60 -1.96 1.29
C PRO A 277 4.65 -1.49 -0.17
N LEU A 278 4.29 -0.23 -0.44
CA LEU A 278 4.32 0.31 -1.80
C LEU A 278 5.74 0.53 -2.31
N ALA A 279 6.68 0.96 -1.47
CA ALA A 279 8.10 1.05 -1.80
C ALA A 279 8.69 -0.31 -2.14
N PHE A 280 8.32 -1.38 -1.40
CA PHE A 280 8.74 -2.74 -1.69
C PHE A 280 8.30 -3.18 -3.09
N LEU A 281 7.05 -2.94 -3.46
CA LEU A 281 6.54 -3.24 -4.80
C LEU A 281 7.22 -2.38 -5.87
N CYS A 282 7.35 -1.08 -5.62
CA CYS A 282 7.98 -0.14 -6.54
C CYS A 282 9.40 -0.59 -6.93
N GLU A 283 10.23 -0.90 -5.94
CA GLU A 283 11.61 -1.31 -6.19
C GLU A 283 11.72 -2.68 -6.86
N ARG A 284 10.84 -3.63 -6.56
CA ARG A 284 10.78 -4.93 -7.24
C ARG A 284 10.30 -4.81 -8.68
N ALA A 285 9.51 -3.80 -8.97
CA ALA A 285 9.14 -3.44 -10.35
C ALA A 285 10.22 -2.62 -11.07
N GLY A 286 11.39 -2.41 -10.47
CA GLY A 286 12.50 -1.67 -11.07
C GLY A 286 12.49 -0.17 -10.82
N GLY A 287 11.57 0.35 -10.03
CA GLY A 287 11.51 1.74 -9.60
C GLY A 287 12.37 2.05 -8.37
N ALA A 288 12.08 3.18 -7.72
CA ALA A 288 12.72 3.62 -6.47
C ALA A 288 11.72 4.33 -5.57
N ALA A 289 12.04 4.43 -4.26
CA ALA A 289 11.24 5.18 -3.29
C ALA A 289 12.14 5.84 -2.23
N THR A 290 11.87 7.13 -1.94
CA THR A 290 12.61 7.91 -0.94
C THR A 290 11.67 8.81 -0.14
N ASP A 291 12.09 9.17 1.07
CA ASP A 291 11.45 10.23 1.87
C ASP A 291 12.01 11.64 1.54
N GLY A 292 12.94 11.71 0.57
CA GLY A 292 13.69 12.91 0.18
C GLY A 292 15.09 12.96 0.81
N ARG A 293 15.41 12.08 1.77
CA ARG A 293 16.72 12.00 2.46
C ARG A 293 17.34 10.62 2.35
N GLN A 294 16.51 9.58 2.48
CA GLN A 294 16.95 8.19 2.45
C GLN A 294 15.91 7.33 1.73
N ARG A 295 16.30 6.12 1.42
CA ARG A 295 15.42 5.10 0.83
C ARG A 295 14.33 4.70 1.83
N ILE A 296 13.07 4.67 1.42
CA ILE A 296 11.92 4.30 2.30
C ILE A 296 12.14 2.95 2.99
N LEU A 297 12.62 1.95 2.28
CA LEU A 297 12.81 0.61 2.85
C LEU A 297 13.88 0.54 3.94
N ASP A 298 14.74 1.54 4.07
CA ASP A 298 15.78 1.61 5.10
C ASP A 298 15.36 2.42 6.33
N VAL A 299 14.24 3.14 6.26
CA VAL A 299 13.69 3.85 7.42
C VAL A 299 13.27 2.83 8.48
N VAL A 300 13.81 2.98 9.69
CA VAL A 300 13.45 2.13 10.83
C VAL A 300 12.35 2.83 11.61
N PRO A 301 11.13 2.27 11.68
CA PRO A 301 10.06 2.89 12.44
C PRO A 301 10.34 2.89 13.94
N THR A 302 9.99 3.99 14.61
CA THR A 302 10.14 4.17 16.07
C THR A 302 8.82 4.07 16.81
N LYS A 303 7.71 4.21 16.09
CA LYS A 303 6.34 4.12 16.59
C LYS A 303 5.41 3.52 15.53
N LEU A 304 4.26 3.01 15.95
CA LEU A 304 3.30 2.31 15.10
C LEU A 304 2.79 3.18 13.94
N HIS A 305 2.35 4.39 14.26
CA HIS A 305 1.80 5.34 13.28
C HIS A 305 2.86 6.37 12.83
N GLU A 306 4.10 5.93 12.61
CA GLU A 306 5.14 6.82 12.11
C GLU A 306 4.81 7.27 10.70
N ARG A 307 4.95 8.58 10.46
CA ARG A 307 4.70 9.21 9.16
C ARG A 307 6.02 9.57 8.49
N THR A 308 6.05 9.51 7.16
CA THR A 308 7.16 10.00 6.35
C THR A 308 6.65 10.62 5.06
N PRO A 309 7.35 11.62 4.51
CA PRO A 309 7.15 12.03 3.12
C PRO A 309 7.37 10.84 2.18
N LEU A 310 6.81 10.88 0.99
CA LEU A 310 6.95 9.81 0.01
C LEU A 310 7.15 10.36 -1.39
N TYR A 311 8.20 9.88 -2.05
CA TYR A 311 8.47 10.08 -3.47
C TYR A 311 8.79 8.72 -4.06
N LEU A 312 7.92 8.17 -4.90
CA LEU A 312 8.13 6.84 -5.48
C LEU A 312 7.69 6.77 -6.94
N GLY A 313 8.40 5.94 -7.72
CA GLY A 313 8.12 5.78 -9.14
C GLY A 313 9.33 5.32 -9.94
N SER A 314 9.42 5.79 -11.20
CA SER A 314 10.57 5.52 -12.07
C SER A 314 11.86 6.00 -11.42
N LYS A 315 12.95 5.21 -11.54
CA LYS A 315 14.23 5.54 -10.88
C LYS A 315 14.75 6.92 -11.25
N GLY A 316 14.66 7.29 -12.54
CA GLY A 316 15.10 8.59 -13.01
C GLY A 316 14.35 9.74 -12.35
N ASP A 317 13.02 9.64 -12.24
CA ASP A 317 12.20 10.67 -11.60
C ASP A 317 12.50 10.81 -10.10
N VAL A 318 12.69 9.69 -9.39
CA VAL A 318 13.06 9.72 -7.96
C VAL A 318 14.46 10.28 -7.73
N ALA A 319 15.42 9.96 -8.61
CA ALA A 319 16.76 10.54 -8.56
C ALA A 319 16.74 12.06 -8.82
N GLU A 320 15.91 12.53 -9.75
CA GLU A 320 15.69 13.96 -10.01
C GLU A 320 15.15 14.68 -8.76
N VAL A 321 14.13 14.10 -8.09
CA VAL A 321 13.61 14.65 -6.83
C VAL A 321 14.71 14.74 -5.78
N ALA A 322 15.50 13.70 -5.59
CA ALA A 322 16.60 13.71 -4.62
C ALA A 322 17.63 14.82 -4.92
N GLN A 323 17.93 15.10 -6.20
CA GLN A 323 18.81 16.19 -6.60
C GLN A 323 18.21 17.57 -6.36
N LEU A 324 16.90 17.73 -6.60
CA LEU A 324 16.21 19.02 -6.44
C LEU A 324 15.96 19.38 -4.96
N LEU A 325 15.89 18.37 -4.08
CA LEU A 325 15.72 18.57 -2.63
C LEU A 325 17.05 18.71 -1.86
N ALA A 326 18.16 18.26 -2.43
CA ALA A 326 19.49 18.42 -1.84
C ALA A 326 19.92 19.89 -1.78
#